data_3353de4185ac0ba5697edacc4629336e
#
_entry.id   3353de4185ac0ba5697edacc4629336e
#
_cell.length_a   1.000
_cell.length_b   1.000
_cell.length_c   1.000
_cell.angle_alpha   90.00
_cell.angle_beta   90.00
_cell.angle_gamma   90.00
#
_symmetry.space_group_name_H-M   'P 1'
#
loop_
_entity.id
_entity.type
_entity.pdbx_description
1 polymer ?
#
loop_
_entity_poly.entity_id
_entity_poly.type
_entity_poly.pdbx_seq_one_letter_code
_entity_poly.pdbx_strand_id
1 'polypeptide(L)'
;LADEIVVINRNEKKALGVVLDASHTTAFAYSANANIRVGTYEDCKDAQIIINTAGPSIQPGNSRDRMVLLQTNVQVMKEIMTQITTYTRSAIIINVSNPMDILTYIAQKEFNYPRNLLIGTGTLLDTARFNKMLADLCGVDAKNVTGFVLGEHGGTSFIPWNAVNIVGIPFHDFQKQFGLKEPVDCEKLLHEVKVSGLDIVELKGYTSSGIALSVCRLVGAIMRNERAVVPASVVLEGEYGLEGIAMSLPCVISRNGVERTLQIPLDKEGEKNLKICYEYLRNVIESIS
;
A
#
# COMPACT_ATOMS: atom_id res chain seq x y z
N LEU A 1 3.27 16.81 -9.92
CA LEU A 1 3.85 16.54 -8.60
C LEU A 1 5.37 16.42 -8.64
N ALA A 2 5.95 16.01 -9.76
CA ALA A 2 7.39 15.86 -9.92
C ALA A 2 7.87 16.62 -11.15
N ASP A 3 9.06 17.23 -11.07
CA ASP A 3 9.70 17.92 -12.19
C ASP A 3 10.46 16.92 -13.07
N GLU A 4 10.95 15.85 -12.47
CA GLU A 4 11.64 14.76 -13.18
C GLU A 4 11.12 13.39 -12.72
N ILE A 5 10.98 12.46 -13.67
CA ILE A 5 10.65 11.06 -13.44
C ILE A 5 11.67 10.20 -14.17
N VAL A 6 12.42 9.40 -13.42
CA VAL A 6 13.41 8.48 -13.96
C VAL A 6 12.87 7.06 -13.93
N VAL A 7 12.84 6.39 -15.07
CA VAL A 7 12.37 5.01 -15.20
C VAL A 7 13.56 4.06 -15.26
N ILE A 8 13.66 3.17 -14.29
CA ILE A 8 14.70 2.14 -14.21
C ILE A 8 14.04 0.79 -14.44
N ASN A 9 14.50 0.03 -15.41
CA ASN A 9 14.04 -1.33 -15.70
C ASN A 9 15.18 -2.17 -16.24
N ARG A 10 15.30 -3.43 -15.80
CA ARG A 10 16.29 -4.40 -16.35
C ARG A 10 16.13 -4.63 -17.86
N ASN A 11 14.97 -4.34 -18.43
CA ASN A 11 14.70 -4.34 -19.86
C ASN A 11 14.62 -2.89 -20.35
N GLU A 12 15.70 -2.39 -20.91
CA GLU A 12 15.81 -1.01 -21.40
C GLU A 12 14.76 -0.66 -22.48
N LYS A 13 14.40 -1.61 -23.36
CA LYS A 13 13.35 -1.38 -24.38
C LYS A 13 11.99 -1.15 -23.74
N LYS A 14 11.67 -1.87 -22.62
CA LYS A 14 10.46 -1.61 -21.85
C LYS A 14 10.51 -0.25 -21.16
N ALA A 15 11.66 0.12 -20.58
CA ALA A 15 11.82 1.44 -19.98
C ALA A 15 11.59 2.54 -21.01
N LEU A 16 12.20 2.42 -22.18
CA LEU A 16 12.02 3.40 -23.27
C LEU A 16 10.56 3.50 -23.71
N GLY A 17 9.87 2.37 -23.89
CA GLY A 17 8.44 2.37 -24.24
C GLY A 17 7.56 3.09 -23.19
N VAL A 18 7.81 2.84 -21.90
CA VAL A 18 7.10 3.54 -20.81
C VAL A 18 7.40 5.04 -20.82
N VAL A 19 8.66 5.43 -21.04
CA VAL A 19 9.06 6.84 -21.12
C VAL A 19 8.39 7.55 -22.29
N LEU A 20 8.38 6.93 -23.46
CA LEU A 20 7.73 7.50 -24.65
C LEU A 20 6.22 7.71 -24.42
N ASP A 21 5.53 6.69 -23.92
CA ASP A 21 4.09 6.77 -23.64
C ASP A 21 3.78 7.82 -22.57
N ALA A 22 4.50 7.81 -21.45
CA ALA A 22 4.32 8.77 -20.38
C ALA A 22 4.66 10.21 -20.79
N SER A 23 5.71 10.42 -21.60
CA SER A 23 6.12 11.76 -22.05
C SER A 23 5.04 12.47 -22.86
N HIS A 24 4.24 11.73 -23.62
CA HIS A 24 3.15 12.32 -24.39
C HIS A 24 2.05 12.94 -23.50
N THR A 25 1.93 12.48 -22.25
CA THR A 25 0.94 13.04 -21.32
C THR A 25 1.28 14.46 -20.86
N THR A 26 2.55 14.88 -20.96
CA THR A 26 3.00 16.22 -20.55
C THR A 26 2.49 17.32 -21.50
N ALA A 27 2.01 16.96 -22.69
CA ALA A 27 1.42 17.89 -23.65
C ALA A 27 0.01 18.38 -23.27
N PHE A 28 -0.65 17.72 -22.31
CA PHE A 28 -1.99 18.12 -21.89
C PHE A 28 -1.96 19.26 -20.87
N ALA A 29 -2.87 20.23 -21.02
CA ALA A 29 -2.90 21.44 -20.21
C ALA A 29 -3.01 21.25 -18.69
N TYR A 30 -3.54 20.10 -18.25
CA TYR A 30 -3.69 19.73 -16.83
C TYR A 30 -2.54 18.85 -16.29
N SER A 31 -1.57 18.53 -17.14
CA SER A 31 -0.38 17.76 -16.77
C SER A 31 0.80 18.69 -16.45
N ALA A 32 1.61 18.28 -15.47
CA ALA A 32 2.89 18.96 -15.26
C ALA A 32 3.84 18.68 -16.43
N ASN A 33 4.66 19.66 -16.79
CA ASN A 33 5.70 19.49 -17.82
C ASN A 33 6.94 18.83 -17.18
N ALA A 34 6.79 17.57 -16.79
CA ALA A 34 7.86 16.78 -16.18
C ALA A 34 8.83 16.26 -17.24
N ASN A 35 10.12 16.25 -16.92
CA ASN A 35 11.14 15.52 -17.66
C ASN A 35 11.01 14.01 -17.34
N ILE A 36 10.69 13.19 -18.34
CA ILE A 36 10.54 11.74 -18.16
C ILE A 36 11.61 11.03 -18.99
N ARG A 37 12.48 10.30 -18.35
CA ARG A 37 13.64 9.65 -19.01
C ARG A 37 13.94 8.26 -18.47
N VAL A 38 14.64 7.47 -19.26
CA VAL A 38 15.28 6.24 -18.78
C VAL A 38 16.52 6.61 -17.97
N GLY A 39 16.80 5.87 -16.91
CA GLY A 39 17.97 6.06 -16.07
C GLY A 39 18.53 4.77 -15.49
N THR A 40 19.46 4.92 -14.59
CA THR A 40 20.17 3.84 -13.89
C THR A 40 20.02 3.99 -12.38
N TYR A 41 20.50 3.03 -11.60
CA TYR A 41 20.50 3.16 -10.13
C TYR A 41 21.33 4.33 -9.60
N GLU A 42 22.29 4.85 -10.39
CA GLU A 42 23.05 6.06 -10.00
C GLU A 42 22.13 7.27 -9.81
N ASP A 43 21.02 7.36 -10.56
CA ASP A 43 20.04 8.42 -10.43
C ASP A 43 19.34 8.43 -9.05
N CYS A 44 19.41 7.31 -8.32
CA CYS A 44 18.85 7.23 -6.97
C CYS A 44 19.53 8.21 -5.97
N LYS A 45 20.76 8.67 -6.25
CA LYS A 45 21.50 9.58 -5.37
C LYS A 45 20.76 10.92 -5.17
N ASP A 46 20.05 11.37 -6.19
CA ASP A 46 19.36 12.66 -6.21
C ASP A 46 17.83 12.49 -6.07
N ALA A 47 17.34 11.23 -5.97
CA ALA A 47 15.92 10.96 -5.86
C ALA A 47 15.36 11.36 -4.49
N GLN A 48 14.24 12.06 -4.50
CA GLN A 48 13.45 12.34 -3.29
C GLN A 48 12.57 11.16 -2.92
N ILE A 49 11.99 10.49 -3.94
CA ILE A 49 11.08 9.34 -3.78
C ILE A 49 11.49 8.27 -4.78
N ILE A 50 11.59 7.04 -4.31
CA ILE A 50 11.81 5.85 -5.11
C ILE A 50 10.57 4.96 -5.01
N ILE A 51 9.94 4.61 -6.13
CA ILE A 51 8.78 3.74 -6.18
C ILE A 51 9.21 2.37 -6.69
N ASN A 52 9.18 1.36 -5.84
CA ASN A 52 9.52 -0.01 -6.21
C ASN A 52 8.27 -0.80 -6.61
N THR A 53 8.16 -1.13 -7.89
CA THR A 53 7.11 -1.98 -8.46
C THR A 53 7.68 -3.25 -9.10
N ALA A 54 8.95 -3.54 -8.89
CA ALA A 54 9.65 -4.62 -9.57
C ALA A 54 9.32 -5.98 -8.95
N GLY A 55 9.36 -7.00 -9.79
CA GLY A 55 9.13 -8.40 -9.45
C GLY A 55 7.99 -9.04 -10.24
N PRO A 56 7.96 -10.38 -10.29
CA PRO A 56 6.84 -11.09 -10.87
C PRO A 56 5.53 -10.85 -10.10
N SER A 57 4.42 -10.91 -10.80
CA SER A 57 3.06 -10.80 -10.26
C SER A 57 2.22 -12.02 -10.63
N ILE A 58 1.14 -12.24 -9.88
CA ILE A 58 0.16 -13.28 -10.19
C ILE A 58 -0.42 -13.02 -11.58
N GLN A 59 -0.55 -14.10 -12.36
CA GLN A 59 -1.13 -14.09 -13.70
C GLN A 59 -2.49 -14.78 -13.68
N PRO A 60 -3.40 -14.44 -14.61
CA PRO A 60 -4.70 -15.12 -14.75
C PRO A 60 -4.53 -16.66 -14.85
N GLY A 61 -5.43 -17.38 -14.23
CA GLY A 61 -5.41 -18.85 -14.23
C GLY A 61 -4.37 -19.51 -13.34
N ASN A 62 -3.50 -18.73 -12.69
CA ASN A 62 -2.52 -19.25 -11.73
C ASN A 62 -3.07 -19.24 -10.29
N SER A 63 -2.24 -19.67 -9.33
CA SER A 63 -2.60 -19.60 -7.91
C SER A 63 -3.02 -18.18 -7.51
N ARG A 64 -4.10 -18.06 -6.74
CA ARG A 64 -4.55 -16.80 -6.14
C ARG A 64 -3.77 -16.42 -4.89
N ASP A 65 -2.86 -17.29 -4.43
CA ASP A 65 -1.99 -17.05 -3.29
C ASP A 65 -0.74 -16.26 -3.72
N ARG A 66 -0.57 -15.06 -3.18
CA ARG A 66 0.61 -14.22 -3.43
C ARG A 66 1.90 -14.83 -2.87
N MET A 67 1.79 -15.77 -1.94
CA MET A 67 2.94 -16.41 -1.31
C MET A 67 3.72 -17.32 -2.26
N VAL A 68 3.12 -17.77 -3.36
CA VAL A 68 3.83 -18.55 -4.40
C VAL A 68 5.01 -17.79 -5.03
N LEU A 69 5.00 -16.47 -4.95
CA LEU A 69 6.06 -15.60 -5.47
C LEU A 69 7.03 -15.11 -4.39
N LEU A 70 6.86 -15.52 -3.13
CA LEU A 70 7.57 -15.00 -1.98
C LEU A 70 9.09 -15.05 -2.18
N GLN A 71 9.66 -16.24 -2.36
CA GLN A 71 11.13 -16.40 -2.46
C GLN A 71 11.72 -15.60 -3.63
N THR A 72 11.06 -15.64 -4.80
CA THR A 72 11.52 -14.89 -5.97
C THR A 72 11.49 -13.39 -5.71
N ASN A 73 10.41 -12.88 -5.12
CA ASN A 73 10.28 -11.45 -4.87
C ASN A 73 11.16 -10.97 -3.71
N VAL A 74 11.46 -11.82 -2.73
CA VAL A 74 12.47 -11.54 -1.69
C VAL A 74 13.84 -11.33 -2.33
N GLN A 75 14.25 -12.24 -3.23
CA GLN A 75 15.53 -12.10 -3.93
C GLN A 75 15.59 -10.83 -4.78
N VAL A 76 14.53 -10.53 -5.54
CA VAL A 76 14.44 -9.30 -6.33
C VAL A 76 14.51 -8.06 -5.43
N MET A 77 13.84 -8.06 -4.27
CA MET A 77 13.88 -6.96 -3.31
C MET A 77 15.30 -6.75 -2.77
N LYS A 78 16.02 -7.83 -2.41
CA LYS A 78 17.40 -7.75 -1.93
C LYS A 78 18.34 -7.16 -3.00
N GLU A 79 18.21 -7.60 -4.24
CA GLU A 79 18.98 -7.05 -5.37
C GLU A 79 18.73 -5.55 -5.56
N ILE A 80 17.48 -5.12 -5.55
CA ILE A 80 17.10 -3.71 -5.69
C ILE A 80 17.61 -2.88 -4.52
N MET A 81 17.40 -3.33 -3.29
CA MET A 81 17.86 -2.61 -2.10
C MET A 81 19.37 -2.50 -2.04
N THR A 82 20.11 -3.52 -2.48
CA THR A 82 21.57 -3.48 -2.63
C THR A 82 21.97 -2.34 -3.57
N GLN A 83 21.32 -2.22 -4.72
CA GLN A 83 21.60 -1.14 -5.67
C GLN A 83 21.22 0.23 -5.10
N ILE A 84 20.00 0.39 -4.57
CA ILE A 84 19.54 1.67 -4.00
C ILE A 84 20.48 2.15 -2.89
N THR A 85 20.81 1.27 -1.93
CA THR A 85 21.61 1.65 -0.76
C THR A 85 23.06 1.95 -1.06
N THR A 86 23.54 1.59 -2.25
CA THR A 86 24.85 2.03 -2.78
C THR A 86 24.86 3.54 -3.07
N TYR A 87 23.73 4.10 -3.49
CA TYR A 87 23.64 5.49 -3.94
C TYR A 87 22.93 6.42 -2.96
N THR A 88 21.94 5.91 -2.19
CA THR A 88 21.16 6.74 -1.25
C THR A 88 20.68 5.97 -0.03
N ARG A 89 20.52 6.71 1.07
CA ARG A 89 19.79 6.30 2.28
C ARG A 89 18.83 7.38 2.78
N SER A 90 18.61 8.41 1.95
CA SER A 90 17.78 9.56 2.30
C SER A 90 16.51 9.68 1.47
N ALA A 91 16.41 8.97 0.35
CA ALA A 91 15.19 8.92 -0.44
C ALA A 91 14.06 8.19 0.31
N ILE A 92 12.83 8.64 0.13
CA ILE A 92 11.66 7.89 0.62
C ILE A 92 11.37 6.76 -0.37
N ILE A 93 11.39 5.52 0.11
CA ILE A 93 11.06 4.35 -0.71
C ILE A 93 9.59 3.99 -0.48
N ILE A 94 8.81 3.91 -1.57
CA ILE A 94 7.45 3.38 -1.59
C ILE A 94 7.49 2.00 -2.23
N ASN A 95 7.28 0.95 -1.42
CA ASN A 95 7.20 -0.41 -1.91
C ASN A 95 5.76 -0.76 -2.33
N VAL A 96 5.64 -1.33 -3.54
CA VAL A 96 4.35 -1.75 -4.13
C VAL A 96 4.33 -3.26 -4.39
N SER A 97 5.51 -3.89 -4.47
CA SER A 97 5.67 -5.31 -4.83
C SER A 97 5.16 -6.24 -3.73
N ASN A 98 4.55 -7.37 -4.13
CA ASN A 98 3.99 -8.37 -3.23
C ASN A 98 4.90 -9.60 -3.04
N PRO A 99 4.82 -10.30 -1.88
CA PRO A 99 3.98 -10.01 -0.70
C PRO A 99 4.50 -8.80 0.07
N MET A 100 3.69 -7.74 0.08
CA MET A 100 4.16 -6.40 0.37
C MET A 100 4.73 -6.21 1.78
N ASP A 101 4.03 -6.70 2.81
CA ASP A 101 4.45 -6.52 4.20
C ASP A 101 5.79 -7.23 4.47
N ILE A 102 5.94 -8.46 3.94
CA ILE A 102 7.17 -9.23 4.05
C ILE A 102 8.35 -8.52 3.37
N LEU A 103 8.12 -8.03 2.14
CA LEU A 103 9.17 -7.32 1.39
C LEU A 103 9.54 -5.99 2.05
N THR A 104 8.57 -5.28 2.64
CA THR A 104 8.82 -4.07 3.41
C THR A 104 9.66 -4.35 4.67
N TYR A 105 9.33 -5.43 5.40
CA TYR A 105 10.11 -5.85 6.56
C TYR A 105 11.55 -6.19 6.18
N ILE A 106 11.76 -7.04 5.16
CA ILE A 106 13.10 -7.45 4.70
C ILE A 106 13.91 -6.24 4.23
N ALA A 107 13.32 -5.36 3.44
CA ALA A 107 14.00 -4.17 2.93
C ALA A 107 14.48 -3.26 4.06
N GLN A 108 13.67 -3.08 5.11
CA GLN A 108 14.06 -2.27 6.26
C GLN A 108 15.10 -3.00 7.13
N LYS A 109 14.84 -4.27 7.48
CA LYS A 109 15.62 -5.02 8.47
C LYS A 109 17.01 -5.39 7.97
N GLU A 110 17.10 -5.98 6.77
CA GLU A 110 18.39 -6.45 6.24
C GLU A 110 19.30 -5.32 5.75
N PHE A 111 18.71 -4.21 5.29
CA PHE A 111 19.48 -3.08 4.79
C PHE A 111 19.61 -1.94 5.81
N ASN A 112 19.03 -2.09 7.00
CA ASN A 112 18.99 -1.05 8.01
C ASN A 112 18.58 0.31 7.43
N TYR A 113 17.58 0.30 6.53
CA TYR A 113 17.07 1.52 5.92
C TYR A 113 16.28 2.33 6.96
N PRO A 114 16.33 3.66 6.97
CA PRO A 114 15.58 4.44 7.96
C PRO A 114 14.10 4.11 7.93
N ARG A 115 13.53 3.72 9.07
CA ARG A 115 12.14 3.24 9.19
C ARG A 115 11.12 4.23 8.61
N ASN A 116 11.30 5.50 8.92
CA ASN A 116 10.40 6.56 8.46
C ASN A 116 10.46 6.80 6.94
N LEU A 117 11.50 6.34 6.28
CA LEU A 117 11.71 6.53 4.83
C LEU A 117 11.36 5.31 3.99
N LEU A 118 10.92 4.20 4.61
CA LEU A 118 10.50 3.00 3.88
C LEU A 118 9.04 2.69 4.17
N ILE A 119 8.20 2.78 3.15
CA ILE A 119 6.74 2.72 3.24
C ILE A 119 6.24 1.67 2.26
N GLY A 120 5.53 0.66 2.74
CA GLY A 120 4.71 -0.19 1.87
C GLY A 120 3.35 0.46 1.59
N THR A 121 2.82 0.32 0.38
CA THR A 121 1.47 0.81 0.06
C THR A 121 0.38 0.18 0.94
N GLY A 122 0.66 -0.98 1.51
CA GLY A 122 -0.18 -1.65 2.50
C GLY A 122 -1.62 -1.81 2.05
N THR A 123 -2.51 -1.63 3.00
CA THR A 123 -3.96 -1.72 2.79
C THR A 123 -4.60 -0.39 2.33
N LEU A 124 -3.81 0.55 1.78
CA LEU A 124 -4.36 1.84 1.30
C LEU A 124 -5.40 1.64 0.19
N LEU A 125 -5.12 0.75 -0.77
CA LEU A 125 -6.08 0.43 -1.82
C LEU A 125 -7.27 -0.38 -1.29
N ASP A 126 -7.04 -1.29 -0.34
CA ASP A 126 -8.10 -2.07 0.29
C ASP A 126 -9.05 -1.16 1.08
N THR A 127 -8.50 -0.16 1.76
CA THR A 127 -9.27 0.89 2.43
C THR A 127 -10.11 1.70 1.44
N ALA A 128 -9.54 2.07 0.29
CA ALA A 128 -10.29 2.78 -0.74
C ALA A 128 -11.45 1.92 -1.31
N ARG A 129 -11.24 0.62 -1.51
CA ARG A 129 -12.28 -0.34 -1.92
C ARG A 129 -13.37 -0.44 -0.86
N PHE A 130 -12.97 -0.65 0.39
CA PHE A 130 -13.88 -0.70 1.52
C PHE A 130 -14.76 0.56 1.61
N ASN A 131 -14.14 1.75 1.61
CA ASN A 131 -14.86 3.01 1.71
C ASN A 131 -15.83 3.19 0.52
N LYS A 132 -15.43 2.77 -0.68
CA LYS A 132 -16.30 2.83 -1.86
C LYS A 132 -17.49 1.89 -1.74
N MET A 133 -17.28 0.63 -1.36
CA MET A 133 -18.35 -0.34 -1.22
C MET A 133 -19.35 0.05 -0.12
N LEU A 134 -18.85 0.52 1.02
CA LEU A 134 -19.70 0.99 2.12
C LEU A 134 -20.48 2.24 1.74
N ALA A 135 -19.86 3.18 1.04
CA ALA A 135 -20.51 4.38 0.54
C ALA A 135 -21.64 4.07 -0.43
N ASP A 136 -21.45 3.11 -1.34
CA ASP A 136 -22.48 2.66 -2.29
C ASP A 136 -23.70 2.05 -1.56
N LEU A 137 -23.45 1.25 -0.52
CA LEU A 137 -24.53 0.71 0.31
C LEU A 137 -25.34 1.82 1.00
N CYS A 138 -24.65 2.87 1.48
CA CYS A 138 -25.27 3.99 2.19
C CYS A 138 -25.78 5.13 1.27
N GLY A 139 -25.51 5.05 -0.04
CA GLY A 139 -25.92 6.08 -1.00
C GLY A 139 -25.21 7.43 -0.82
N VAL A 140 -23.92 7.42 -0.43
CA VAL A 140 -23.12 8.62 -0.17
C VAL A 140 -21.80 8.62 -0.99
N ASP A 141 -21.11 9.77 -1.04
CA ASP A 141 -19.76 9.82 -1.62
C ASP A 141 -18.76 9.10 -0.70
N ALA A 142 -17.89 8.27 -1.29
CA ALA A 142 -16.87 7.50 -0.57
C ALA A 142 -15.90 8.37 0.25
N LYS A 143 -15.74 9.65 -0.08
CA LYS A 143 -14.92 10.60 0.66
C LYS A 143 -15.50 10.97 2.03
N ASN A 144 -16.79 10.70 2.24
CA ASN A 144 -17.46 10.92 3.53
C ASN A 144 -17.30 9.73 4.49
N VAL A 145 -16.84 8.58 3.99
CA VAL A 145 -16.59 7.39 4.80
C VAL A 145 -15.23 7.50 5.48
N THR A 146 -15.22 7.37 6.78
CA THR A 146 -14.00 7.22 7.58
C THR A 146 -13.91 5.78 8.05
N GLY A 147 -13.00 5.02 7.45
CA GLY A 147 -12.74 3.64 7.84
C GLY A 147 -11.40 3.20 7.30
N PHE A 148 -10.80 2.19 7.95
CA PHE A 148 -9.50 1.63 7.56
C PHE A 148 -9.58 0.12 7.47
N VAL A 149 -8.92 -0.44 6.49
CA VAL A 149 -8.49 -1.85 6.49
C VAL A 149 -7.10 -1.88 7.10
N LEU A 150 -6.88 -2.69 8.12
CA LEU A 150 -5.62 -2.79 8.86
C LEU A 150 -5.00 -4.17 8.74
N GLY A 151 -3.74 -4.27 9.17
CA GLY A 151 -3.01 -5.53 9.25
C GLY A 151 -2.26 -5.89 7.99
N GLU A 152 -2.25 -7.16 7.62
CA GLU A 152 -1.61 -7.69 6.42
C GLU A 152 -2.35 -7.24 5.15
N HIS A 153 -1.61 -6.92 4.09
CA HIS A 153 -2.20 -6.76 2.75
C HIS A 153 -2.47 -8.15 2.15
N GLY A 154 -3.44 -8.88 2.69
CA GLY A 154 -3.75 -10.26 2.32
C GLY A 154 -4.96 -10.82 3.06
N GLY A 155 -4.92 -12.14 3.31
CA GLY A 155 -6.04 -12.90 3.86
C GLY A 155 -6.42 -12.55 5.29
N THR A 156 -5.47 -12.07 6.10
CA THR A 156 -5.68 -11.78 7.52
C THR A 156 -6.02 -10.31 7.81
N SER A 157 -6.11 -9.43 6.78
CA SER A 157 -6.55 -8.04 6.97
C SER A 157 -7.92 -7.96 7.66
N PHE A 158 -8.16 -6.88 8.39
CA PHE A 158 -9.40 -6.67 9.11
C PHE A 158 -9.84 -5.20 9.13
N ILE A 159 -11.11 -4.99 9.44
CA ILE A 159 -11.70 -3.65 9.59
C ILE A 159 -12.05 -3.46 11.07
N PRO A 160 -11.51 -2.42 11.75
CA PRO A 160 -11.94 -2.06 13.11
C PRO A 160 -13.29 -1.35 13.03
N TRP A 161 -14.37 -2.12 13.02
CA TRP A 161 -15.73 -1.63 12.80
C TRP A 161 -16.17 -0.58 13.82
N ASN A 162 -15.65 -0.65 15.05
CA ASN A 162 -15.87 0.34 16.09
C ASN A 162 -15.32 1.73 15.77
N ALA A 163 -14.38 1.83 14.82
CA ALA A 163 -13.80 3.09 14.35
C ALA A 163 -14.39 3.58 13.01
N VAL A 164 -15.29 2.80 12.39
CA VAL A 164 -15.93 3.17 11.12
C VAL A 164 -17.04 4.19 11.38
N ASN A 165 -17.03 5.28 10.59
CA ASN A 165 -18.10 6.27 10.65
C ASN A 165 -18.31 6.98 9.31
N ILE A 166 -19.46 7.62 9.15
CA ILE A 166 -19.75 8.54 8.04
C ILE A 166 -20.12 9.89 8.66
N VAL A 167 -19.30 10.90 8.44
CA VAL A 167 -19.43 12.25 9.01
C VAL A 167 -19.72 12.28 10.52
N GLY A 168 -19.08 11.35 11.26
CA GLY A 168 -19.27 11.21 12.72
C GLY A 168 -20.44 10.32 13.14
N ILE A 169 -21.29 9.86 12.22
CA ILE A 169 -22.30 8.84 12.51
C ILE A 169 -21.58 7.51 12.67
N PRO A 170 -21.66 6.83 13.82
CA PRO A 170 -20.94 5.58 14.03
C PRO A 170 -21.61 4.42 13.30
N PHE A 171 -20.82 3.39 12.97
CA PHE A 171 -21.25 2.25 12.16
C PHE A 171 -22.55 1.56 12.65
N HIS A 172 -22.73 1.42 13.96
CA HIS A 172 -23.91 0.77 14.52
C HIS A 172 -25.24 1.52 14.26
N ASP A 173 -25.18 2.80 13.88
CA ASP A 173 -26.35 3.60 13.53
C ASP A 173 -26.68 3.60 12.03
N PHE A 174 -25.85 3.00 11.17
CA PHE A 174 -25.96 3.11 9.71
C PHE A 174 -27.29 2.58 9.19
N GLN A 175 -27.77 1.43 9.69
CA GLN A 175 -29.04 0.87 9.25
C GLN A 175 -30.18 1.88 9.39
N LYS A 176 -30.25 2.56 10.55
CA LYS A 176 -31.29 3.54 10.84
C LYS A 176 -31.08 4.85 10.07
N GLN A 177 -29.85 5.39 10.07
CA GLN A 177 -29.56 6.72 9.52
C GLN A 177 -29.61 6.75 7.99
N PHE A 178 -29.18 5.66 7.33
CA PHE A 178 -29.14 5.54 5.87
C PHE A 178 -30.32 4.72 5.30
N GLY A 179 -31.28 4.30 6.16
CA GLY A 179 -32.46 3.57 5.71
C GLY A 179 -32.17 2.23 5.07
N LEU A 180 -31.12 1.53 5.52
CA LEU A 180 -30.75 0.24 4.98
C LEU A 180 -31.82 -0.80 5.34
N LYS A 181 -32.28 -1.59 4.34
CA LYS A 181 -33.26 -2.65 4.56
C LYS A 181 -32.75 -3.72 5.51
N GLU A 182 -31.47 -4.07 5.37
CA GLU A 182 -30.77 -5.06 6.19
C GLU A 182 -29.50 -4.44 6.78
N PRO A 183 -29.01 -4.93 7.94
CA PRO A 183 -27.70 -4.54 8.45
C PRO A 183 -26.60 -4.82 7.42
N VAL A 184 -25.50 -4.04 7.48
CA VAL A 184 -24.32 -4.30 6.65
C VAL A 184 -23.73 -5.66 7.02
N ASP A 185 -23.59 -6.54 6.05
CA ASP A 185 -22.90 -7.83 6.20
C ASP A 185 -21.38 -7.57 6.22
N CYS A 186 -20.83 -7.49 7.42
CA CYS A 186 -19.43 -7.18 7.67
C CYS A 186 -18.47 -8.22 7.08
N GLU A 187 -18.82 -9.51 7.18
CA GLU A 187 -17.97 -10.60 6.71
C GLU A 187 -17.92 -10.61 5.17
N LYS A 188 -19.08 -10.49 4.55
CA LYS A 188 -19.20 -10.41 3.09
C LYS A 188 -18.43 -9.20 2.55
N LEU A 189 -18.63 -8.01 3.14
CA LEU A 189 -17.96 -6.79 2.68
C LEU A 189 -16.43 -6.91 2.80
N LEU A 190 -15.92 -7.41 3.91
CA LEU A 190 -14.49 -7.65 4.10
C LEU A 190 -13.96 -8.68 3.10
N HIS A 191 -14.72 -9.75 2.85
CA HIS A 191 -14.34 -10.76 1.85
C HIS A 191 -14.23 -10.15 0.45
N GLU A 192 -15.22 -9.38 0.01
CA GLU A 192 -15.22 -8.69 -1.29
C GLU A 192 -14.02 -7.74 -1.43
N VAL A 193 -13.66 -7.00 -0.38
CA VAL A 193 -12.46 -6.16 -0.36
C VAL A 193 -11.19 -6.98 -0.60
N LYS A 194 -11.04 -8.11 0.12
CA LYS A 194 -9.86 -8.99 0.02
C LYS A 194 -9.66 -9.60 -1.36
N VAL A 195 -10.75 -10.05 -1.99
CA VAL A 195 -10.68 -10.75 -3.28
C VAL A 195 -10.65 -9.81 -4.48
N SER A 196 -11.10 -8.57 -4.35
CA SER A 196 -11.22 -7.60 -5.46
C SER A 196 -9.99 -7.50 -6.35
N GLY A 197 -8.79 -7.51 -5.76
CA GLY A 197 -7.55 -7.40 -6.53
C GLY A 197 -7.31 -8.60 -7.43
N LEU A 198 -7.62 -9.78 -6.96
CA LEU A 198 -7.46 -11.05 -7.69
C LEU A 198 -8.55 -11.19 -8.76
N ASP A 199 -9.77 -10.80 -8.45
CA ASP A 199 -10.86 -10.78 -9.44
C ASP A 199 -10.56 -9.84 -10.60
N ILE A 200 -9.97 -8.66 -10.34
CA ILE A 200 -9.53 -7.75 -11.40
C ILE A 200 -8.43 -8.40 -12.26
N VAL A 201 -7.50 -9.14 -11.67
CA VAL A 201 -6.48 -9.88 -12.43
C VAL A 201 -7.11 -10.94 -13.33
N GLU A 202 -8.06 -11.73 -12.81
CA GLU A 202 -8.77 -12.73 -13.61
C GLU A 202 -9.56 -12.11 -14.77
N LEU A 203 -10.20 -10.94 -14.53
CA LEU A 203 -11.05 -10.29 -15.53
C LEU A 203 -10.29 -9.54 -16.61
N LYS A 204 -9.14 -8.90 -16.29
CA LYS A 204 -8.43 -8.04 -17.25
C LYS A 204 -6.92 -8.30 -17.36
N GLY A 205 -6.40 -9.30 -16.66
CA GLY A 205 -5.00 -9.71 -16.74
C GLY A 205 -4.05 -9.05 -15.74
N TYR A 206 -4.38 -7.88 -15.22
CA TYR A 206 -3.53 -7.13 -14.28
C TYR A 206 -4.33 -6.08 -13.50
N THR A 207 -3.76 -5.55 -12.42
CA THR A 207 -4.27 -4.35 -11.75
C THR A 207 -3.35 -3.16 -12.05
N SER A 208 -3.90 -1.96 -12.18
CA SER A 208 -3.12 -0.74 -12.44
C SER A 208 -3.72 0.52 -11.83
N SER A 209 -4.94 0.90 -12.23
CA SER A 209 -5.52 2.22 -11.92
C SER A 209 -5.63 2.49 -10.42
N GLY A 210 -6.15 1.54 -9.64
CA GLY A 210 -6.32 1.71 -8.20
C GLY A 210 -4.98 1.86 -7.48
N ILE A 211 -4.02 0.98 -7.78
CA ILE A 211 -2.70 1.04 -7.15
C ILE A 211 -1.90 2.28 -7.59
N ALA A 212 -2.02 2.70 -8.86
CA ALA A 212 -1.41 3.94 -9.33
C ALA A 212 -1.91 5.14 -8.54
N LEU A 213 -3.23 5.26 -8.32
CA LEU A 213 -3.80 6.35 -7.52
C LEU A 213 -3.40 6.25 -6.03
N SER A 214 -3.25 5.05 -5.49
CA SER A 214 -2.75 4.86 -4.11
C SER A 214 -1.31 5.38 -3.97
N VAL A 215 -0.45 5.06 -4.94
CA VAL A 215 0.93 5.60 -5.00
C VAL A 215 0.90 7.12 -5.18
N CYS A 216 0.09 7.65 -6.09
CA CYS A 216 -0.08 9.10 -6.27
C CYS A 216 -0.57 9.79 -5.00
N ARG A 217 -1.42 9.13 -4.19
CA ARG A 217 -1.88 9.65 -2.89
C ARG A 217 -0.73 9.78 -1.89
N LEU A 218 0.15 8.78 -1.81
CA LEU A 218 1.35 8.81 -0.97
C LEU A 218 2.34 9.87 -1.46
N VAL A 219 2.68 9.87 -2.75
CA VAL A 219 3.56 10.86 -3.37
C VAL A 219 3.02 12.28 -3.14
N GLY A 220 1.72 12.49 -3.32
CA GLY A 220 1.08 13.78 -3.07
C GLY A 220 1.21 14.24 -1.62
N ALA A 221 0.99 13.33 -0.65
CA ALA A 221 1.14 13.63 0.76
C ALA A 221 2.59 14.02 1.13
N ILE A 222 3.57 13.33 0.54
CA ILE A 222 5.00 13.61 0.73
C ILE A 222 5.37 14.95 0.10
N MET A 223 5.13 15.12 -1.19
CA MET A 223 5.57 16.28 -1.95
C MET A 223 4.92 17.59 -1.47
N ARG A 224 3.65 17.55 -1.06
CA ARG A 224 2.92 18.72 -0.53
C ARG A 224 3.01 18.88 0.99
N ASN A 225 3.71 17.97 1.67
CA ASN A 225 3.83 17.97 3.14
C ASN A 225 2.47 18.00 3.86
N GLU A 226 1.54 17.16 3.41
CA GLU A 226 0.13 17.23 3.85
C GLU A 226 -0.11 16.76 5.28
N ARG A 227 0.80 15.95 5.85
CA ARG A 227 0.57 15.21 7.11
C ARG A 227 -0.72 14.39 7.06
N ALA A 228 -0.94 13.77 5.91
CA ALA A 228 -2.12 12.95 5.69
C ALA A 228 -2.08 11.69 6.54
N VAL A 229 -3.22 11.32 7.12
CA VAL A 229 -3.39 10.05 7.81
C VAL A 229 -3.93 9.04 6.81
N VAL A 230 -3.10 8.02 6.50
CA VAL A 230 -3.45 6.94 5.58
C VAL A 230 -2.90 5.61 6.10
N PRO A 231 -3.55 4.48 5.81
CA PRO A 231 -2.98 3.18 6.16
C PRO A 231 -1.77 2.91 5.25
N ALA A 232 -0.67 2.52 5.86
CA ALA A 232 0.57 2.17 5.17
C ALA A 232 1.28 1.05 5.92
N SER A 233 1.96 0.18 5.19
CA SER A 233 2.76 -0.89 5.78
C SER A 233 4.08 -0.33 6.28
N VAL A 234 4.35 -0.50 7.56
CA VAL A 234 5.56 -0.06 8.26
C VAL A 234 6.05 -1.15 9.20
N VAL A 235 7.36 -1.21 9.43
CA VAL A 235 7.91 -2.12 10.44
C VAL A 235 7.49 -1.63 11.82
N LEU A 236 6.94 -2.54 12.63
CA LEU A 236 6.49 -2.23 13.98
C LEU A 236 7.65 -2.17 14.96
N GLU A 237 7.61 -1.19 15.85
CA GLU A 237 8.61 -0.93 16.91
C GLU A 237 7.92 -0.69 18.26
N GLY A 238 6.86 -1.45 18.55
CA GLY A 238 6.12 -1.40 19.81
C GLY A 238 4.65 -0.98 19.65
N GLU A 239 4.17 -0.67 18.45
CA GLU A 239 2.76 -0.40 18.22
C GLU A 239 1.90 -1.61 18.63
N TYR A 240 0.88 -1.39 19.45
CA TYR A 240 0.07 -2.43 20.10
C TYR A 240 0.89 -3.47 20.89
N GLY A 241 2.10 -3.12 21.33
CA GLY A 241 3.03 -4.05 21.97
C GLY A 241 3.66 -5.06 21.01
N LEU A 242 3.61 -4.84 19.70
CA LEU A 242 4.10 -5.73 18.65
C LEU A 242 5.38 -5.19 18.01
N GLU A 243 6.26 -6.09 17.59
CA GLU A 243 7.51 -5.75 16.90
C GLU A 243 7.96 -6.88 15.96
N GLY A 244 8.98 -6.62 15.14
CA GLY A 244 9.63 -7.64 14.34
C GLY A 244 8.87 -8.09 13.08
N ILE A 245 7.86 -7.35 12.67
CA ILE A 245 7.13 -7.53 11.41
C ILE A 245 6.83 -6.17 10.78
N ALA A 246 6.37 -6.16 9.53
CA ALA A 246 5.69 -5.00 8.96
C ALA A 246 4.22 -5.32 8.73
N MET A 247 3.34 -4.37 8.97
CA MET A 247 1.91 -4.42 8.64
C MET A 247 1.33 -3.01 8.48
N SER A 248 0.12 -2.95 7.95
CA SER A 248 -0.56 -1.67 7.72
C SER A 248 -1.25 -1.16 8.97
N LEU A 249 -0.85 0.03 9.38
CA LEU A 249 -1.49 0.85 10.41
C LEU A 249 -1.71 2.27 9.88
N PRO A 250 -2.58 3.08 10.50
CA PRO A 250 -2.74 4.47 10.13
C PRO A 250 -1.43 5.23 10.41
N CYS A 251 -0.86 5.83 9.38
CA CYS A 251 0.40 6.57 9.45
C CYS A 251 0.19 8.03 9.07
N VAL A 252 0.86 8.94 9.78
CA VAL A 252 0.95 10.34 9.39
C VAL A 252 2.09 10.47 8.38
N ILE A 253 1.74 10.75 7.12
CA ILE A 253 2.67 10.83 5.99
C ILE A 253 2.94 12.30 5.64
N SER A 254 4.21 12.68 5.61
CA SER A 254 4.67 14.02 5.28
C SER A 254 5.90 13.98 4.36
N ARG A 255 6.52 15.13 4.13
CA ARG A 255 7.80 15.23 3.40
C ARG A 255 8.97 14.45 4.03
N ASN A 256 8.84 14.09 5.28
CA ASN A 256 9.84 13.31 6.02
C ASN A 256 9.51 11.79 6.02
N GLY A 257 8.58 11.37 5.17
CA GLY A 257 8.05 10.00 5.16
C GLY A 257 7.00 9.79 6.26
N VAL A 258 7.11 8.74 7.03
CA VAL A 258 6.24 8.42 8.17
C VAL A 258 6.69 9.20 9.39
N GLU A 259 5.93 10.22 9.80
CA GLU A 259 6.25 10.98 11.03
C GLU A 259 5.89 10.18 12.29
N ARG A 260 4.80 9.44 12.24
CA ARG A 260 4.33 8.58 13.33
C ARG A 260 3.27 7.60 12.86
N THR A 261 3.16 6.50 13.56
CA THR A 261 2.10 5.50 13.44
C THR A 261 1.05 5.75 14.51
N LEU A 262 -0.23 5.65 14.14
CA LEU A 262 -1.34 5.86 15.06
C LEU A 262 -1.97 4.51 15.43
N GLN A 263 -2.37 4.37 16.69
CA GLN A 263 -3.08 3.22 17.19
C GLN A 263 -4.56 3.55 17.35
N ILE A 264 -5.41 2.96 16.51
CA ILE A 264 -6.87 3.06 16.66
C ILE A 264 -7.27 2.21 17.86
N PRO A 265 -8.14 2.71 18.78
CA PRO A 265 -8.70 1.88 19.83
C PRO A 265 -9.45 0.69 19.22
N LEU A 266 -9.00 -0.52 19.52
CA LEU A 266 -9.62 -1.75 19.06
C LEU A 266 -10.58 -2.29 20.11
N ASP A 267 -11.69 -2.88 19.67
CA ASP A 267 -12.51 -3.73 20.50
C ASP A 267 -11.90 -5.15 20.58
N LYS A 268 -12.53 -6.04 21.33
CA LYS A 268 -12.03 -7.41 21.54
C LYS A 268 -11.86 -8.20 20.23
N GLU A 269 -12.71 -7.94 19.25
CA GLU A 269 -12.63 -8.59 17.94
C GLU A 269 -11.45 -8.03 17.13
N GLY A 270 -11.29 -6.71 17.12
CA GLY A 270 -10.16 -6.04 16.49
C GLY A 270 -8.82 -6.47 17.09
N GLU A 271 -8.71 -6.60 18.43
CA GLU A 271 -7.51 -7.12 19.10
C GLU A 271 -7.20 -8.56 18.69
N LYS A 272 -8.24 -9.41 18.61
CA LYS A 272 -8.09 -10.80 18.16
C LYS A 272 -7.60 -10.86 16.71
N ASN A 273 -8.18 -10.07 15.81
CA ASN A 273 -7.81 -10.04 14.40
C ASN A 273 -6.39 -9.48 14.21
N LEU A 274 -6.00 -8.46 14.96
CA LEU A 274 -4.63 -7.95 14.96
C LEU A 274 -3.62 -9.04 15.35
N LYS A 275 -3.93 -9.83 16.37
CA LYS A 275 -3.08 -10.94 16.82
C LYS A 275 -2.96 -12.02 15.76
N ILE A 276 -4.05 -12.42 15.11
CA ILE A 276 -4.04 -13.39 13.99
C ILE A 276 -3.12 -12.89 12.87
N CYS A 277 -3.23 -11.63 12.52
CA CYS A 277 -2.43 -10.98 11.50
C CYS A 277 -0.93 -11.00 11.86
N TYR A 278 -0.61 -10.64 13.09
CA TYR A 278 0.76 -10.66 13.62
C TYR A 278 1.38 -12.07 13.59
N GLU A 279 0.66 -13.07 14.11
CA GLU A 279 1.13 -14.44 14.16
C GLU A 279 1.36 -15.00 12.73
N TYR A 280 0.47 -14.69 11.80
CA TYR A 280 0.63 -15.09 10.41
C TYR A 280 1.91 -14.49 9.78
N LEU A 281 2.08 -13.17 9.86
CA LEU A 281 3.24 -12.47 9.28
C LEU A 281 4.55 -12.93 9.93
N ARG A 282 4.56 -13.11 11.25
CA ARG A 282 5.72 -13.60 11.98
C ARG A 282 6.13 -15.01 11.51
N ASN A 283 5.18 -15.94 11.43
CA ASN A 283 5.45 -17.30 10.96
C ASN A 283 6.03 -17.31 9.53
N VAL A 284 5.52 -16.45 8.64
CA VAL A 284 6.06 -16.32 7.29
C VAL A 284 7.48 -15.79 7.32
N ILE A 285 7.77 -14.74 8.09
CA ILE A 285 9.11 -14.17 8.21
C ILE A 285 10.10 -15.21 8.77
N GLU A 286 9.72 -15.95 9.82
CA GLU A 286 10.54 -17.01 10.38
C GLU A 286 10.84 -18.15 9.39
N SER A 287 9.93 -18.42 8.44
CA SER A 287 10.12 -19.46 7.42
C SER A 287 11.11 -19.10 6.32
N ILE A 288 11.49 -17.82 6.19
CA ILE A 288 12.38 -17.32 5.14
C ILE A 288 13.71 -16.75 5.72
N SER A 289 13.84 -16.71 7.04
CA SER A 289 15.07 -16.34 7.77
C SER A 289 15.97 -17.55 7.93
#